data_bbf584fa2053e070808af70256d445a3
#
_entry.id   bbf584fa2053e070808af70256d445a3
#
_cell.length_a   1.000
_cell.length_b   1.000
_cell.length_c   1.000
_cell.angle_alpha   90.00
_cell.angle_beta   90.00
_cell.angle_gamma   90.00
#
_symmetry.space_group_name_H-M   'P 1'
#
loop_
_entity.id
_entity.type
_entity.pdbx_description
1 polymer ?
#
loop_
_entity_poly.entity_id
_entity_poly.type
_entity_poly.pdbx_seq_one_letter_code
_entity_poly.pdbx_strand_id
1 'polypeptide(L)'
;MRRCLILSTFVLFCCVFTSKAQEGIPVYFDYLADNYYLVYPSMAGISEGTKIRLTARKQWFDVEDAPNLQTLNINSRIGEKSGIGGIVFNDANGFHSQTGFKFTYAHHLQLAGDFRTLNQLSFGLSATALLSSVDETEFRSVAFDPAIAGSKITSSYFNFDLGVSYNYREFYSHFTVLNVLASAREIYRIGRADDPDNLVVPRVDNLRRYLISAGYVFGRKTRIEPSVLLQLTEFTEEATVDFNAKVYRDVQFGTIWGGLSYRRSFDGAQFQQDGSFGEQRLQLFTPIVGVNYKNFLVSYNYSYQSGDIRFDNGGFHQITLGYDFGQNDQEKRYDCYCPAANN
;
A
#
# COMPACT_ATOMS: atom_id res chain seq x y z
N MET A 1 11.30 -44.12 -1.36
CA MET A 1 11.31 -43.69 -2.78
C MET A 1 10.12 -42.85 -3.20
N ARG A 2 8.83 -43.21 -2.91
CA ARG A 2 7.67 -42.38 -3.31
C ARG A 2 7.65 -40.92 -2.73
N ARG A 3 8.11 -40.70 -1.52
CA ARG A 3 8.11 -39.36 -0.89
C ARG A 3 9.19 -38.43 -1.49
N CYS A 4 10.32 -38.96 -1.93
CA CYS A 4 11.35 -38.17 -2.63
C CYS A 4 10.91 -37.79 -4.04
N LEU A 5 10.12 -38.63 -4.71
CA LEU A 5 9.60 -38.34 -6.06
C LEU A 5 8.59 -37.17 -6.01
N ILE A 6 7.72 -37.12 -5.00
CA ILE A 6 6.72 -36.07 -4.83
C ILE A 6 7.42 -34.72 -4.54
N LEU A 7 8.45 -34.74 -3.69
CA LEU A 7 9.23 -33.54 -3.39
C LEU A 7 10.00 -33.04 -4.61
N SER A 8 10.58 -33.94 -5.41
CA SER A 8 11.28 -33.63 -6.64
C SER A 8 10.36 -33.05 -7.72
N THR A 9 9.13 -33.57 -7.84
CA THR A 9 8.12 -33.08 -8.79
C THR A 9 7.60 -31.69 -8.37
N PHE A 10 7.47 -31.45 -7.07
CA PHE A 10 7.07 -30.13 -6.56
C PHE A 10 8.15 -29.06 -6.77
N VAL A 11 9.43 -29.41 -6.61
CA VAL A 11 10.57 -28.52 -6.87
C VAL A 11 10.73 -28.24 -8.38
N LEU A 12 10.45 -29.23 -9.25
CA LEU A 12 10.55 -29.04 -10.71
C LEU A 12 9.41 -28.16 -11.28
N PHE A 13 8.26 -28.11 -10.62
CA PHE A 13 7.12 -27.28 -11.04
C PHE A 13 7.30 -25.79 -10.70
N CYS A 14 8.26 -25.46 -9.82
CA CYS A 14 8.58 -24.07 -9.44
C CYS A 14 9.56 -23.35 -10.38
N CYS A 15 10.09 -24.00 -11.44
CA CYS A 15 11.21 -23.46 -12.20
C CYS A 15 10.90 -22.94 -13.61
N VAL A 16 9.63 -22.70 -13.97
CA VAL A 16 9.32 -22.23 -15.34
C VAL A 16 8.33 -21.06 -15.32
N PHE A 17 8.77 -19.89 -14.86
CA PHE A 17 8.03 -18.65 -15.15
C PHE A 17 9.00 -17.54 -15.49
N THR A 18 8.94 -17.09 -16.75
CA THR A 18 9.59 -15.85 -17.20
C THR A 18 8.81 -14.67 -16.64
N SER A 19 9.39 -13.97 -15.68
CA SER A 19 8.79 -12.80 -15.07
C SER A 19 8.76 -11.62 -16.03
N LYS A 20 7.59 -10.97 -16.12
CA LYS A 20 7.46 -9.65 -16.73
C LYS A 20 7.00 -8.72 -15.61
N ALA A 21 7.87 -7.77 -15.25
CA ALA A 21 7.60 -6.78 -14.23
C ALA A 21 6.44 -5.86 -14.65
N GLN A 22 5.49 -5.64 -13.75
CA GLN A 22 4.42 -4.68 -13.94
C GLN A 22 4.07 -3.98 -12.63
N GLU A 23 4.06 -2.64 -12.70
CA GLU A 23 3.70 -1.79 -11.59
C GLU A 23 2.19 -1.83 -11.33
N GLY A 24 1.82 -2.31 -10.16
CA GLY A 24 0.53 -1.99 -9.59
C GLY A 24 0.65 -0.76 -8.68
N ILE A 25 -0.45 -0.30 -8.09
CA ILE A 25 -0.45 0.79 -7.11
C ILE A 25 0.57 0.46 -6.02
N PRO A 26 1.60 1.31 -5.80
CA PRO A 26 2.62 1.07 -4.79
C PRO A 26 1.97 0.93 -3.42
N VAL A 27 2.42 -0.01 -2.60
CA VAL A 27 2.00 -0.07 -1.20
C VAL A 27 2.70 1.06 -0.46
N TYR A 28 1.91 1.95 0.08
CA TYR A 28 2.36 3.18 0.70
C TYR A 28 2.86 2.92 2.13
N PHE A 29 3.65 3.86 2.63
CA PHE A 29 4.04 3.92 4.04
C PHE A 29 2.94 4.52 4.93
N ASP A 30 1.70 4.57 4.44
CA ASP A 30 0.57 5.20 5.14
C ASP A 30 0.21 4.49 6.44
N TYR A 31 0.47 3.19 6.53
CA TYR A 31 0.31 2.46 7.79
C TYR A 31 1.24 2.98 8.88
N LEU A 32 2.39 3.58 8.54
CA LEU A 32 3.29 4.22 9.50
C LEU A 32 2.70 5.53 10.05
N ALA A 33 1.84 6.19 9.30
CA ALA A 33 1.12 7.40 9.72
C ALA A 33 -0.21 7.09 10.44
N ASP A 34 -0.35 5.89 11.03
CA ASP A 34 -1.56 5.39 11.68
C ASP A 34 -2.80 5.35 10.75
N ASN A 35 -2.56 5.33 9.44
CA ASN A 35 -3.57 5.17 8.41
C ASN A 35 -3.68 3.70 7.93
N TYR A 36 -3.88 2.79 8.88
CA TYR A 36 -3.91 1.34 8.61
C TYR A 36 -5.00 0.94 7.63
N TYR A 37 -6.14 1.62 7.64
CA TYR A 37 -7.27 1.32 6.75
C TYR A 37 -6.91 1.46 5.28
N LEU A 38 -6.00 2.37 4.92
CA LEU A 38 -5.59 2.54 3.52
C LEU A 38 -4.97 1.25 2.94
N VAL A 39 -4.31 0.47 3.79
CA VAL A 39 -3.55 -0.75 3.41
C VAL A 39 -4.31 -2.03 3.75
N TYR A 40 -5.02 -2.04 4.90
CA TYR A 40 -5.66 -3.24 5.44
C TYR A 40 -7.18 -3.08 5.50
N PRO A 41 -7.94 -3.73 4.59
CA PRO A 41 -9.42 -3.66 4.58
C PRO A 41 -10.06 -4.03 5.92
N SER A 42 -9.47 -4.98 6.64
CA SER A 42 -9.92 -5.43 7.96
C SER A 42 -9.84 -4.38 9.06
N MET A 43 -9.17 -3.24 8.78
CA MET A 43 -9.00 -2.15 9.75
C MET A 43 -10.07 -1.06 9.59
N ALA A 44 -10.98 -1.15 8.63
CA ALA A 44 -12.09 -0.20 8.50
C ALA A 44 -12.97 -0.23 9.76
N GLY A 45 -13.12 0.92 10.44
CA GLY A 45 -13.92 1.05 11.65
C GLY A 45 -13.40 0.24 12.85
N ILE A 46 -12.08 -0.06 12.92
CA ILE A 46 -11.48 -0.77 14.07
C ILE A 46 -11.60 0.04 15.36
N SER A 47 -11.40 1.34 15.26
CA SER A 47 -11.58 2.29 16.37
C SER A 47 -13.02 2.77 16.47
N GLU A 48 -13.38 3.35 17.59
CA GLU A 48 -14.65 4.08 17.75
C GLU A 48 -14.64 5.37 16.94
N GLY A 49 -15.84 5.81 16.54
CA GLY A 49 -16.04 7.03 15.79
C GLY A 49 -15.70 6.89 14.30
N THR A 50 -15.39 8.01 13.71
CA THR A 50 -15.10 8.15 12.28
C THR A 50 -13.73 8.78 12.11
N LYS A 51 -12.91 8.23 11.23
CA LYS A 51 -11.59 8.75 10.86
C LYS A 51 -11.59 9.20 9.42
N ILE A 52 -11.08 10.41 9.19
CA ILE A 52 -10.80 10.94 7.86
C ILE A 52 -9.29 11.10 7.73
N ARG A 53 -8.71 10.66 6.64
CA ARG A 53 -7.29 10.84 6.33
C ARG A 53 -7.14 11.33 4.89
N LEU A 54 -6.39 12.41 4.73
CA LEU A 54 -5.95 12.95 3.45
C LEU A 54 -4.43 12.77 3.37
N THR A 55 -3.96 12.06 2.36
CA THR A 55 -2.53 11.88 2.11
C THR A 55 -2.19 12.44 0.75
N ALA A 56 -1.11 13.23 0.69
CA ALA A 56 -0.51 13.71 -0.53
C ALA A 56 0.97 13.31 -0.56
N ARG A 57 1.38 12.65 -1.64
CA ARG A 57 2.74 12.20 -1.88
C ARG A 57 3.21 12.74 -3.22
N LYS A 58 4.41 13.33 -3.25
CA LYS A 58 5.06 13.79 -4.48
C LYS A 58 6.52 13.33 -4.49
N GLN A 59 6.95 12.88 -5.66
CA GLN A 59 8.33 12.51 -5.95
C GLN A 59 8.92 13.57 -6.89
N TRP A 60 10.22 13.84 -6.83
CA TRP A 60 10.94 14.74 -7.74
C TRP A 60 10.29 16.13 -7.88
N PHE A 61 10.40 16.95 -6.84
CA PHE A 61 9.73 18.27 -6.80
C PHE A 61 10.04 19.19 -7.97
N ASP A 62 11.21 19.02 -8.58
CA ASP A 62 11.73 19.87 -9.66
C ASP A 62 11.35 19.35 -11.05
N VAL A 63 10.62 18.25 -11.14
CA VAL A 63 10.19 17.64 -12.39
C VAL A 63 8.73 17.92 -12.60
N GLU A 64 8.40 18.45 -13.79
CA GLU A 64 7.03 18.58 -14.26
C GLU A 64 6.46 17.16 -14.46
N ASP A 65 5.19 16.95 -14.16
CA ASP A 65 4.50 15.64 -14.25
C ASP A 65 5.14 14.50 -13.44
N ALA A 66 5.93 14.84 -12.41
CA ALA A 66 6.50 13.87 -11.51
C ALA A 66 5.43 13.04 -10.78
N PRO A 67 5.76 11.79 -10.40
CA PRO A 67 4.83 10.92 -9.70
C PRO A 67 4.18 11.60 -8.50
N ASN A 68 2.84 11.65 -8.52
CA ASN A 68 2.02 12.32 -7.52
C ASN A 68 0.82 11.46 -7.16
N LEU A 69 0.73 11.10 -5.90
CA LEU A 69 -0.39 10.35 -5.36
C LEU A 69 -1.16 11.19 -4.35
N GLN A 70 -2.47 11.18 -4.48
CA GLN A 70 -3.39 11.76 -3.52
C GLN A 70 -4.41 10.71 -3.11
N THR A 71 -4.64 10.57 -1.81
CA THR A 71 -5.67 9.68 -1.28
C THR A 71 -6.51 10.41 -0.24
N LEU A 72 -7.80 10.22 -0.31
CA LEU A 72 -8.74 10.60 0.72
C LEU A 72 -9.47 9.34 1.19
N ASN A 73 -9.36 9.02 2.46
CA ASN A 73 -10.13 7.93 3.02
C ASN A 73 -10.95 8.38 4.22
N ILE A 74 -12.09 7.73 4.36
CA ILE A 74 -12.98 7.84 5.51
C ILE A 74 -13.36 6.43 5.95
N ASN A 75 -13.30 6.16 7.24
CA ASN A 75 -13.82 4.93 7.78
C ASN A 75 -14.50 5.17 9.13
N SER A 76 -15.51 4.37 9.40
CA SER A 76 -16.35 4.53 10.58
C SER A 76 -16.81 3.18 11.12
N ARG A 77 -16.91 3.10 12.43
CA ARG A 77 -17.55 1.96 13.09
C ARG A 77 -19.06 2.14 13.03
N ILE A 78 -19.74 1.08 12.58
CA ILE A 78 -21.20 1.01 12.54
C ILE A 78 -21.69 -0.12 13.47
N GLY A 79 -22.19 0.27 14.65
CA GLY A 79 -22.57 -0.70 15.67
C GLY A 79 -21.36 -1.36 16.34
N GLU A 80 -21.60 -2.51 17.00
CA GLU A 80 -20.59 -3.15 17.86
C GLU A 80 -19.50 -3.93 17.10
N LYS A 81 -19.86 -4.51 15.96
CA LYS A 81 -19.03 -5.51 15.27
C LYS A 81 -18.70 -5.17 13.82
N SER A 82 -19.19 -4.06 13.30
CA SER A 82 -19.06 -3.75 11.89
C SER A 82 -18.40 -2.39 11.67
N GLY A 83 -17.60 -2.30 10.63
CA GLY A 83 -17.01 -1.08 10.13
C GLY A 83 -17.24 -0.94 8.63
N ILE A 84 -17.34 0.30 8.18
CA ILE A 84 -17.38 0.65 6.78
C ILE A 84 -16.31 1.69 6.47
N GLY A 85 -15.92 1.74 5.20
CA GLY A 85 -15.00 2.78 4.75
C GLY A 85 -15.07 3.03 3.26
N GLY A 86 -14.57 4.19 2.87
CA GLY A 86 -14.40 4.60 1.49
C GLY A 86 -13.02 5.21 1.28
N ILE A 87 -12.42 4.94 0.12
CA ILE A 87 -11.15 5.52 -0.30
C ILE A 87 -11.35 6.05 -1.71
N VAL A 88 -10.95 7.30 -1.94
CA VAL A 88 -10.78 7.87 -3.27
C VAL A 88 -9.29 8.15 -3.44
N PHE A 89 -8.74 7.80 -4.58
CA PHE A 89 -7.34 8.08 -4.87
C PHE A 89 -7.14 8.51 -6.32
N ASN A 90 -6.11 9.32 -6.51
CA ASN A 90 -5.61 9.71 -7.81
C ASN A 90 -4.09 9.56 -7.79
N ASP A 91 -3.58 8.74 -8.71
CA ASP A 91 -2.16 8.50 -8.90
C ASP A 91 -1.80 8.93 -10.33
N ALA A 92 -0.90 9.88 -10.46
CA ALA A 92 -0.43 10.39 -11.73
C ALA A 92 1.08 10.22 -11.82
N ASN A 93 1.56 9.74 -12.97
CA ASN A 93 2.98 9.53 -13.24
C ASN A 93 3.24 9.79 -14.74
N GLY A 94 3.73 10.98 -15.06
CA GLY A 94 3.86 11.44 -16.43
C GLY A 94 2.49 11.42 -17.14
N PHE A 95 2.44 10.79 -18.30
CA PHE A 95 1.23 10.66 -19.10
C PHE A 95 0.23 9.60 -18.58
N HIS A 96 0.62 8.81 -17.59
CA HIS A 96 -0.24 7.82 -16.97
C HIS A 96 -0.98 8.40 -15.76
N SER A 97 -2.25 8.12 -15.68
CA SER A 97 -3.03 8.43 -14.48
C SER A 97 -4.00 7.32 -14.13
N GLN A 98 -4.22 7.14 -12.83
CA GLN A 98 -5.17 6.18 -12.28
C GLN A 98 -6.00 6.88 -11.23
N THR A 99 -7.32 6.89 -11.43
CA THR A 99 -8.28 7.39 -10.44
C THR A 99 -9.15 6.24 -10.00
N GLY A 100 -9.30 6.05 -8.71
CA GLY A 100 -10.07 4.93 -8.18
C GLY A 100 -10.92 5.29 -6.98
N PHE A 101 -11.96 4.48 -6.83
CA PHE A 101 -12.81 4.46 -5.65
C PHE A 101 -12.86 3.06 -5.07
N LYS A 102 -12.69 2.95 -3.76
CA LYS A 102 -12.76 1.71 -3.01
C LYS A 102 -13.80 1.84 -1.91
N PHE A 103 -14.71 0.87 -1.83
CA PHE A 103 -15.65 0.72 -0.72
C PHE A 103 -15.29 -0.52 0.08
N THR A 104 -15.34 -0.41 1.41
CA THR A 104 -14.94 -1.48 2.32
C THR A 104 -16.02 -1.74 3.35
N TYR A 105 -16.24 -3.03 3.62
CA TYR A 105 -16.94 -3.54 4.79
C TYR A 105 -15.98 -4.38 5.63
N ALA A 106 -15.97 -4.14 6.93
CA ALA A 106 -15.21 -4.95 7.88
C ALA A 106 -16.11 -5.51 8.99
N HIS A 107 -15.76 -6.70 9.46
CA HIS A 107 -16.46 -7.36 10.57
C HIS A 107 -15.45 -7.73 11.65
N HIS A 108 -15.75 -7.31 12.89
CA HIS A 108 -14.87 -7.41 14.05
C HIS A 108 -15.44 -8.40 15.06
N LEU A 109 -14.73 -9.47 15.31
CA LEU A 109 -15.11 -10.51 16.29
C LEU A 109 -14.26 -10.36 17.54
N GLN A 110 -14.88 -10.01 18.64
CA GLN A 110 -14.25 -10.13 19.96
C GLN A 110 -14.21 -11.60 20.33
N LEU A 111 -13.00 -12.18 20.52
CA LEU A 111 -12.85 -13.62 20.67
C LEU A 111 -13.12 -14.10 22.11
N ALA A 112 -12.45 -13.55 23.09
CA ALA A 112 -12.65 -13.90 24.48
C ALA A 112 -12.05 -12.84 25.40
N GLY A 113 -12.51 -12.80 26.64
CA GLY A 113 -11.98 -11.89 27.65
C GLY A 113 -13.00 -10.84 28.10
N ASP A 114 -12.55 -9.96 28.96
CA ASP A 114 -13.27 -8.77 29.38
C ASP A 114 -13.42 -7.81 28.19
N PHE A 115 -14.53 -7.06 28.13
CA PHE A 115 -14.80 -6.07 27.09
C PHE A 115 -13.71 -4.97 26.98
N ARG A 116 -12.91 -4.78 28.02
CA ARG A 116 -11.79 -3.85 28.07
C ARG A 116 -10.48 -4.43 27.55
N THR A 117 -10.38 -5.76 27.40
CA THR A 117 -9.21 -6.41 26.84
C THR A 117 -9.37 -6.57 25.35
N LEU A 118 -8.52 -5.91 24.56
CA LEU A 118 -8.49 -6.12 23.12
C LEU A 118 -8.05 -7.54 22.80
N ASN A 119 -8.98 -8.34 22.25
CA ASN A 119 -8.75 -9.67 21.71
C ASN A 119 -9.69 -9.88 20.52
N GLN A 120 -9.29 -9.35 19.38
CA GLN A 120 -10.18 -9.14 18.25
C GLN A 120 -9.61 -9.74 16.97
N LEU A 121 -10.43 -10.52 16.29
CA LEU A 121 -10.21 -10.99 14.92
C LEU A 121 -11.12 -10.18 14.00
N SER A 122 -10.53 -9.55 12.97
CA SER A 122 -11.25 -8.68 12.04
C SER A 122 -11.10 -9.20 10.63
N PHE A 123 -12.19 -9.20 9.87
CA PHE A 123 -12.23 -9.54 8.45
C PHE A 123 -12.65 -8.31 7.66
N GLY A 124 -12.05 -8.08 6.50
CA GLY A 124 -12.40 -6.96 5.63
C GLY A 124 -12.49 -7.39 4.17
N LEU A 125 -13.48 -6.83 3.49
CA LEU A 125 -13.66 -6.97 2.05
C LEU A 125 -13.78 -5.57 1.45
N SER A 126 -12.94 -5.28 0.47
CA SER A 126 -13.04 -4.04 -0.33
C SER A 126 -13.41 -4.37 -1.77
N ALA A 127 -14.28 -3.54 -2.33
CA ALA A 127 -14.59 -3.52 -3.76
C ALA A 127 -14.00 -2.24 -4.35
N THR A 128 -13.22 -2.36 -5.42
CA THR A 128 -12.50 -1.25 -6.07
C THR A 128 -12.96 -1.09 -7.50
N ALA A 129 -13.37 0.12 -7.86
CA ALA A 129 -13.55 0.54 -9.25
C ALA A 129 -12.43 1.51 -9.61
N LEU A 130 -11.76 1.28 -10.72
CA LEU A 130 -10.60 2.03 -11.13
C LEU A 130 -10.67 2.41 -12.60
N LEU A 131 -10.35 3.67 -12.89
CA LEU A 131 -10.17 4.22 -14.22
C LEU A 131 -8.68 4.51 -14.42
N SER A 132 -8.10 3.86 -15.41
CA SER A 132 -6.72 4.07 -15.83
C SER A 132 -6.71 4.80 -17.16
N SER A 133 -5.82 5.77 -17.33
CA SER A 133 -5.68 6.51 -18.59
C SER A 133 -4.24 6.78 -18.95
N VAL A 134 -3.99 6.83 -20.25
CA VAL A 134 -2.74 7.27 -20.88
C VAL A 134 -3.09 8.42 -21.80
N ASP A 135 -2.43 9.56 -21.62
CA ASP A 135 -2.62 10.75 -22.44
C ASP A 135 -1.49 10.84 -23.48
N GLU A 136 -1.81 10.51 -24.73
CA GLU A 136 -0.88 10.57 -25.86
C GLU A 136 -1.01 11.84 -26.69
N THR A 137 -1.87 12.78 -26.27
CA THR A 137 -2.20 14.00 -27.06
C THR A 137 -0.98 14.90 -27.26
N GLU A 138 -0.01 14.84 -26.36
CA GLU A 138 1.23 15.61 -26.45
C GLU A 138 2.40 14.85 -27.06
N PHE A 139 2.20 13.59 -27.42
CA PHE A 139 3.25 12.77 -28.06
C PHE A 139 3.52 13.32 -29.46
N ARG A 140 4.69 13.94 -29.62
CA ARG A 140 5.16 14.45 -30.91
C ARG A 140 6.22 13.50 -31.47
N SER A 141 5.84 12.71 -32.44
CA SER A 141 6.79 11.91 -33.21
C SER A 141 7.24 12.67 -34.45
N VAL A 142 8.55 12.68 -34.73
CA VAL A 142 9.11 13.25 -35.97
C VAL A 142 8.75 12.38 -37.18
N ALA A 143 8.47 11.09 -36.98
CA ALA A 143 7.98 10.15 -37.96
C ALA A 143 6.62 9.58 -37.46
N PHE A 144 5.74 9.25 -38.38
CA PHE A 144 4.47 8.61 -38.07
C PHE A 144 4.75 7.27 -37.35
N ASP A 145 4.30 7.14 -36.11
CA ASP A 145 4.36 5.89 -35.36
C ASP A 145 2.93 5.34 -35.21
N PRO A 146 2.61 4.21 -35.84
CA PRO A 146 1.28 3.62 -35.79
C PRO A 146 0.89 3.11 -34.39
N ALA A 147 1.84 2.99 -33.46
CA ALA A 147 1.57 2.61 -32.07
C ALA A 147 1.03 3.77 -31.22
N ILE A 148 1.22 5.01 -31.66
CA ILE A 148 0.74 6.22 -30.97
C ILE A 148 -0.62 6.62 -31.56
N ALA A 149 -1.65 6.50 -30.72
CA ALA A 149 -3.00 6.89 -31.12
C ALA A 149 -3.19 8.43 -31.15
N GLY A 150 -2.31 9.19 -30.50
CA GLY A 150 -2.40 10.65 -30.38
C GLY A 150 -3.65 11.14 -29.66
N SER A 151 -4.24 10.29 -28.83
CA SER A 151 -5.48 10.55 -28.09
C SER A 151 -5.36 10.06 -26.66
N LYS A 152 -6.34 10.44 -25.84
CA LYS A 152 -6.43 9.91 -24.47
C LYS A 152 -7.09 8.53 -24.49
N ILE A 153 -6.32 7.50 -24.12
CA ILE A 153 -6.79 6.12 -24.00
C ILE A 153 -7.22 5.89 -22.56
N THR A 154 -8.39 5.30 -22.36
CA THR A 154 -8.93 5.01 -21.02
C THR A 154 -9.40 3.57 -20.93
N SER A 155 -9.12 2.93 -19.78
CA SER A 155 -9.61 1.60 -19.44
C SER A 155 -10.13 1.58 -18.00
N SER A 156 -11.26 0.92 -17.79
CA SER A 156 -11.83 0.75 -16.45
C SER A 156 -11.80 -0.71 -16.04
N TYR A 157 -11.56 -0.97 -14.78
CA TYR A 157 -11.64 -2.31 -14.25
C TYR A 157 -12.15 -2.32 -12.81
N PHE A 158 -12.60 -3.49 -12.40
CA PHE A 158 -13.15 -3.74 -11.08
C PHE A 158 -12.35 -4.85 -10.39
N ASN A 159 -12.10 -4.70 -9.09
CA ASN A 159 -11.36 -5.67 -8.31
C ASN A 159 -11.84 -5.73 -6.86
N PHE A 160 -11.36 -6.75 -6.13
CA PHE A 160 -11.61 -6.93 -4.70
C PHE A 160 -10.29 -7.06 -3.94
N ASP A 161 -10.32 -6.61 -2.67
CA ASP A 161 -9.25 -6.89 -1.72
C ASP A 161 -9.85 -7.59 -0.50
N LEU A 162 -9.11 -8.54 0.05
CA LEU A 162 -9.47 -9.28 1.25
C LEU A 162 -8.44 -9.02 2.34
N GLY A 163 -8.89 -8.83 3.57
CA GLY A 163 -8.01 -8.64 4.72
C GLY A 163 -8.47 -9.39 5.95
N VAL A 164 -7.50 -9.85 6.72
CA VAL A 164 -7.69 -10.42 8.07
C VAL A 164 -6.71 -9.74 9.00
N SER A 165 -7.18 -9.35 10.19
CA SER A 165 -6.33 -8.77 11.22
C SER A 165 -6.61 -9.40 12.57
N TYR A 166 -5.57 -9.68 13.31
CA TYR A 166 -5.64 -10.13 14.68
C TYR A 166 -4.98 -9.11 15.60
N ASN A 167 -5.71 -8.62 16.59
CA ASN A 167 -5.24 -7.65 17.58
C ASN A 167 -5.43 -8.27 18.97
N TYR A 168 -4.35 -8.39 19.72
CA TYR A 168 -4.35 -8.88 21.09
C TYR A 168 -3.52 -7.96 21.98
N ARG A 169 -4.19 -7.16 22.79
CA ARG A 169 -3.56 -6.13 23.63
C ARG A 169 -2.64 -5.23 22.78
N GLU A 170 -1.35 -5.20 23.07
CA GLU A 170 -0.33 -4.43 22.35
C GLU A 170 0.20 -5.10 21.07
N PHE A 171 -0.16 -6.36 20.81
CA PHE A 171 0.22 -7.12 19.63
C PHE A 171 -0.81 -6.94 18.51
N TYR A 172 -0.32 -6.82 17.28
CA TYR A 172 -1.17 -6.88 16.10
C TYR A 172 -0.49 -7.62 14.96
N SER A 173 -1.31 -8.22 14.10
CA SER A 173 -0.87 -8.83 12.86
C SER A 173 -1.95 -8.69 11.79
N HIS A 174 -1.52 -8.46 10.55
CA HIS A 174 -2.41 -8.28 9.41
C HIS A 174 -1.99 -9.19 8.26
N PHE A 175 -2.97 -9.73 7.57
CA PHE A 175 -2.81 -10.40 6.29
C PHE A 175 -3.79 -9.79 5.29
N THR A 176 -3.31 -9.40 4.12
CA THR A 176 -4.14 -8.80 3.09
C THR A 176 -3.78 -9.35 1.72
N VAL A 177 -4.78 -9.64 0.93
CA VAL A 177 -4.66 -9.97 -0.49
C VAL A 177 -5.28 -8.83 -1.27
N LEU A 178 -4.46 -8.09 -1.99
CA LEU A 178 -4.91 -7.03 -2.90
C LEU A 178 -5.11 -7.62 -4.30
N ASN A 179 -6.07 -7.07 -5.03
CA ASN A 179 -6.35 -7.43 -6.42
C ASN A 179 -6.68 -8.93 -6.58
N VAL A 180 -7.64 -9.44 -5.82
CA VAL A 180 -8.04 -10.87 -5.82
C VAL A 180 -8.41 -11.38 -7.21
N LEU A 181 -9.05 -10.54 -8.03
CA LEU A 181 -9.34 -10.87 -9.43
C LEU A 181 -8.10 -10.52 -10.27
N ALA A 182 -7.43 -11.54 -10.78
CA ALA A 182 -6.38 -11.35 -11.78
C ALA A 182 -7.05 -10.99 -13.11
N SER A 183 -7.25 -9.71 -13.36
CA SER A 183 -7.86 -9.20 -14.59
C SER A 183 -6.82 -8.54 -15.47
N ALA A 184 -6.87 -8.84 -16.77
CA ALA A 184 -6.03 -8.19 -17.76
C ALA A 184 -6.45 -6.73 -17.94
N ARG A 185 -5.48 -5.83 -17.99
CA ARG A 185 -5.67 -4.42 -18.35
C ARG A 185 -5.39 -4.26 -19.83
N GLU A 186 -6.37 -3.86 -20.60
CA GLU A 186 -6.19 -3.54 -22.02
C GLU A 186 -6.01 -2.02 -22.20
N ILE A 187 -4.93 -1.46 -21.64
CA ILE A 187 -4.63 -0.02 -21.81
C ILE A 187 -3.82 0.19 -23.09
N TYR A 188 -2.99 -0.78 -23.45
CA TYR A 188 -2.16 -0.71 -24.64
C TYR A 188 -2.68 -1.68 -25.69
N ARG A 189 -3.24 -1.14 -26.77
CA ARG A 189 -3.52 -1.92 -27.97
C ARG A 189 -2.43 -1.62 -28.99
N ILE A 190 -1.40 -2.42 -29.02
CA ILE A 190 -0.43 -2.40 -30.11
C ILE A 190 -1.01 -3.28 -31.21
N GLY A 191 -1.81 -2.72 -32.09
CA GLY A 191 -2.39 -3.42 -33.21
C GLY A 191 -2.24 -2.60 -34.47
N ARG A 192 -1.69 -3.20 -35.52
CA ARG A 192 -1.88 -2.68 -36.87
C ARG A 192 -3.35 -2.81 -37.22
N ALA A 193 -3.97 -1.72 -37.62
CA ALA A 193 -5.37 -1.71 -38.03
C ALA A 193 -5.65 -2.58 -39.28
N ASP A 194 -4.58 -3.02 -39.94
CA ASP A 194 -4.56 -3.80 -41.21
C ASP A 194 -4.27 -5.29 -41.05
N ASP A 195 -3.91 -5.74 -39.83
CA ASP A 195 -3.66 -7.15 -39.53
C ASP A 195 -4.24 -7.58 -38.19
N PRO A 196 -5.54 -7.95 -38.14
CA PRO A 196 -6.22 -8.37 -36.95
C PRO A 196 -5.63 -9.63 -36.27
N ASP A 197 -4.89 -10.45 -37.04
CA ASP A 197 -4.31 -11.71 -36.55
C ASP A 197 -2.95 -11.51 -35.87
N ASN A 198 -2.33 -10.35 -35.99
CA ASN A 198 -1.02 -10.03 -35.45
C ASN A 198 -1.05 -9.04 -34.28
N LEU A 199 -2.15 -9.03 -33.56
CA LEU A 199 -2.36 -8.27 -32.35
C LEU A 199 -1.53 -8.87 -31.20
N VAL A 200 -0.31 -8.42 -31.04
CA VAL A 200 0.40 -8.57 -29.77
C VAL A 200 -0.16 -7.53 -28.81
N VAL A 201 -1.27 -7.86 -28.18
CA VAL A 201 -1.76 -7.09 -27.03
C VAL A 201 -0.85 -7.44 -25.86
N PRO A 202 0.01 -6.53 -25.37
CA PRO A 202 0.73 -6.78 -24.14
C PRO A 202 -0.33 -6.90 -23.04
N ARG A 203 -0.51 -8.12 -22.56
CA ARG A 203 -1.47 -8.40 -21.48
C ARG A 203 -0.85 -7.90 -20.19
N VAL A 204 -1.33 -6.75 -19.74
CA VAL A 204 -0.98 -6.16 -18.46
C VAL A 204 -1.93 -6.73 -17.42
N ASP A 205 -1.51 -7.78 -16.73
CA ASP A 205 -2.34 -8.37 -15.67
C ASP A 205 -2.21 -7.58 -14.37
N ASN A 206 -3.34 -7.32 -13.71
CA ASN A 206 -3.34 -6.75 -12.37
C ASN A 206 -3.05 -7.88 -11.37
N LEU A 207 -1.78 -8.02 -11.00
CA LEU A 207 -1.30 -9.12 -10.19
C LEU A 207 -1.80 -9.03 -8.75
N ARG A 208 -2.07 -10.19 -8.16
CA ARG A 208 -2.36 -10.27 -6.72
C ARG A 208 -1.12 -9.93 -5.92
N ARG A 209 -1.34 -9.17 -4.83
CA ARG A 209 -0.31 -8.84 -3.86
C ARG A 209 -0.71 -9.34 -2.49
N TYR A 210 0.21 -9.98 -1.83
CA TYR A 210 0.06 -10.49 -0.48
C TYR A 210 0.87 -9.63 0.47
N LEU A 211 0.19 -9.08 1.50
CA LEU A 211 0.82 -8.30 2.56
C LEU A 211 0.68 -9.04 3.87
N ILE A 212 1.79 -9.21 4.57
CA ILE A 212 1.83 -9.83 5.90
C ILE A 212 2.57 -8.87 6.81
N SER A 213 1.94 -8.45 7.89
CA SER A 213 2.59 -7.56 8.86
C SER A 213 2.34 -7.98 10.29
N ALA A 214 3.26 -7.62 11.16
CA ALA A 214 3.11 -7.78 12.59
C ALA A 214 3.86 -6.68 13.32
N GLY A 215 3.36 -6.30 14.50
CA GLY A 215 3.99 -5.34 15.38
C GLY A 215 3.57 -5.49 16.83
N TYR A 216 4.32 -4.84 17.69
CA TYR A 216 4.08 -4.84 19.13
C TYR A 216 4.42 -3.48 19.72
N VAL A 217 3.62 -3.00 20.68
CA VAL A 217 3.86 -1.73 21.37
C VAL A 217 4.39 -1.99 22.77
N PHE A 218 5.58 -1.50 23.07
CA PHE A 218 6.21 -1.60 24.39
C PHE A 218 6.14 -0.26 25.13
N GLY A 219 6.06 -0.31 26.47
CA GLY A 219 6.13 0.88 27.31
C GLY A 219 4.79 1.53 27.61
N ARG A 220 4.81 2.59 28.44
CA ARG A 220 3.62 3.32 28.88
C ARG A 220 3.72 4.82 28.60
N LYS A 221 4.67 5.53 29.22
CA LYS A 221 4.87 6.99 29.02
C LYS A 221 5.57 7.30 27.69
N THR A 222 6.62 6.53 27.40
CA THR A 222 7.26 6.48 26.10
C THR A 222 6.98 5.10 25.56
N ARG A 223 6.35 5.02 24.39
CA ARG A 223 5.97 3.77 23.75
C ARG A 223 6.86 3.56 22.54
N ILE A 224 7.32 2.34 22.35
CA ILE A 224 8.15 1.94 21.21
C ILE A 224 7.39 0.85 20.47
N GLU A 225 7.25 1.00 19.17
CA GLU A 225 6.52 0.10 18.28
C GLU A 225 7.45 -0.40 17.17
N PRO A 226 8.16 -1.52 17.39
CA PRO A 226 8.73 -2.26 16.27
C PRO A 226 7.64 -2.95 15.46
N SER A 227 7.81 -2.96 14.14
CA SER A 227 6.94 -3.70 13.24
C SER A 227 7.67 -4.15 11.98
N VAL A 228 7.10 -5.16 11.32
CA VAL A 228 7.59 -5.67 10.06
C VAL A 228 6.43 -5.80 9.08
N LEU A 229 6.67 -5.49 7.82
CA LEU A 229 5.74 -5.74 6.71
C LEU A 229 6.50 -6.49 5.62
N LEU A 230 5.96 -7.62 5.20
CA LEU A 230 6.38 -8.38 4.03
C LEU A 230 5.32 -8.19 2.93
N GLN A 231 5.77 -7.86 1.74
CA GLN A 231 4.95 -7.78 0.54
C GLN A 231 5.48 -8.73 -0.51
N LEU A 232 4.58 -9.48 -1.13
CA LEU A 232 4.87 -10.42 -2.21
C LEU A 232 3.92 -10.14 -3.37
N THR A 233 4.43 -10.10 -4.59
CA THR A 233 3.62 -9.98 -5.81
C THR A 233 3.59 -11.33 -6.51
N GLU A 234 2.39 -11.78 -6.88
CA GLU A 234 2.21 -13.07 -7.56
C GLU A 234 2.80 -13.01 -8.96
N PHE A 235 3.47 -14.08 -9.39
CA PHE A 235 4.09 -14.29 -10.72
C PHE A 235 5.30 -13.42 -11.08
N THR A 236 5.56 -12.31 -10.40
CA THR A 236 6.74 -11.46 -10.69
C THR A 236 7.92 -11.78 -9.79
N GLU A 237 7.69 -12.59 -8.74
CA GLU A 237 8.68 -12.86 -7.68
C GLU A 237 9.14 -11.60 -6.93
N GLU A 238 8.50 -10.46 -7.18
CA GLU A 238 8.77 -9.23 -6.46
C GLU A 238 8.44 -9.41 -4.99
N ALA A 239 9.43 -9.25 -4.15
CA ALA A 239 9.27 -9.33 -2.71
C ALA A 239 9.97 -8.16 -2.04
N THR A 240 9.28 -7.52 -1.09
CA THR A 240 9.86 -6.46 -0.27
C THR A 240 9.61 -6.72 1.20
N VAL A 241 10.54 -6.29 2.03
CA VAL A 241 10.38 -6.29 3.49
C VAL A 241 10.65 -4.89 4.03
N ASP A 242 9.78 -4.45 4.95
CA ASP A 242 9.93 -3.22 5.71
C ASP A 242 10.20 -3.56 7.16
N PHE A 243 11.25 -3.02 7.72
CA PHE A 243 11.53 -3.02 9.15
C PHE A 243 11.26 -1.61 9.68
N ASN A 244 10.38 -1.51 10.67
CA ASN A 244 9.94 -0.23 11.20
C ASN A 244 10.15 -0.16 12.70
N ALA A 245 10.44 1.04 13.17
CA ALA A 245 10.42 1.37 14.58
C ALA A 245 9.82 2.77 14.78
N LYS A 246 8.80 2.87 15.63
CA LYS A 246 8.16 4.14 15.99
C LYS A 246 8.28 4.36 17.49
N VAL A 247 8.36 5.62 17.88
CA VAL A 247 8.39 6.05 19.28
C VAL A 247 7.32 7.10 19.48
N TYR A 248 6.48 6.92 20.48
CA TYR A 248 5.42 7.84 20.87
C TYR A 248 5.68 8.41 22.25
N ARG A 249 5.35 9.66 22.44
CA ARG A 249 5.40 10.33 23.73
C ARG A 249 4.20 11.23 23.94
N ASP A 250 3.47 10.96 25.01
CA ASP A 250 2.37 11.82 25.42
C ASP A 250 2.92 13.10 26.06
N VAL A 251 2.40 14.23 25.64
CA VAL A 251 2.73 15.58 26.10
C VAL A 251 1.44 16.29 26.53
N GLN A 252 1.55 17.46 27.14
CA GLN A 252 0.38 18.18 27.71
C GLN A 252 -0.71 18.49 26.68
N PHE A 253 -0.34 18.68 25.42
CA PHE A 253 -1.28 19.06 24.36
C PHE A 253 -1.72 17.88 23.47
N GLY A 254 -1.14 16.68 23.60
CA GLY A 254 -1.45 15.53 22.75
C GLY A 254 -0.35 14.49 22.72
N THR A 255 -0.15 13.81 21.60
CA THR A 255 0.90 12.82 21.42
C THR A 255 1.83 13.24 20.28
N ILE A 256 3.12 13.32 20.54
CA ILE A 256 4.16 13.46 19.50
C ILE A 256 4.78 12.10 19.23
N TRP A 257 5.10 11.84 17.98
CA TRP A 257 5.71 10.57 17.62
C TRP A 257 6.65 10.71 16.41
N GLY A 258 7.54 9.78 16.30
CA GLY A 258 8.45 9.70 15.17
C GLY A 258 8.92 8.28 14.97
N GLY A 259 9.47 7.99 13.81
CA GLY A 259 9.92 6.66 13.48
C GLY A 259 10.86 6.62 12.29
N LEU A 260 11.31 5.42 12.01
CA LEU A 260 12.16 5.10 10.87
C LEU A 260 11.66 3.79 10.25
N SER A 261 11.56 3.76 8.93
CA SER A 261 11.35 2.56 8.14
C SER A 261 12.57 2.30 7.27
N TYR A 262 12.95 1.04 7.18
CA TYR A 262 13.91 0.53 6.21
C TYR A 262 13.22 -0.49 5.33
N ARG A 263 13.04 -0.17 4.03
CA ARG A 263 12.53 -1.10 3.02
C ARG A 263 13.65 -1.66 2.19
N ARG A 264 13.62 -2.97 1.97
CA ARG A 264 14.50 -3.67 1.05
C ARG A 264 13.71 -4.57 0.12
N SER A 265 13.99 -4.47 -1.19
CA SER A 265 13.54 -5.43 -2.20
C SER A 265 14.48 -6.64 -2.25
N PHE A 266 13.93 -7.82 -2.53
CA PHE A 266 14.70 -9.04 -2.78
C PHE A 266 14.95 -9.26 -4.26
N ASP A 267 14.12 -8.70 -5.12
CA ASP A 267 14.29 -8.60 -6.55
C ASP A 267 15.30 -7.50 -6.89
N GLY A 268 16.13 -7.73 -7.88
CA GLY A 268 17.17 -6.82 -8.32
C GLY A 268 16.94 -6.33 -9.74
N ALA A 269 17.06 -5.02 -9.95
CA ALA A 269 17.14 -4.46 -11.28
C ALA A 269 18.56 -4.63 -11.86
N GLN A 270 18.69 -5.26 -13.02
CA GLN A 270 19.98 -5.39 -13.69
C GLN A 270 20.33 -4.07 -14.39
N PHE A 271 21.55 -3.62 -14.22
CA PHE A 271 22.10 -2.46 -14.90
C PHE A 271 23.50 -2.74 -15.44
N GLN A 272 23.89 -2.01 -16.46
CA GLN A 272 25.23 -2.12 -17.04
C GLN A 272 26.05 -0.87 -16.69
N GLN A 273 27.20 -1.06 -16.06
CA GLN A 273 28.15 -0.01 -15.75
C GLN A 273 29.55 -0.47 -16.15
N ASP A 274 30.29 0.37 -16.88
CA ASP A 274 31.67 0.10 -17.33
C ASP A 274 31.87 -1.26 -18.00
N GLY A 275 30.85 -1.72 -18.77
CA GLY A 275 30.88 -3.00 -19.49
C GLY A 275 30.60 -4.24 -18.63
N SER A 276 30.34 -4.08 -17.34
CA SER A 276 29.91 -5.15 -16.43
C SER A 276 28.41 -5.04 -16.10
N PHE A 277 27.75 -6.20 -15.88
CA PHE A 277 26.38 -6.22 -15.39
C PHE A 277 26.37 -6.23 -13.88
N GLY A 278 25.68 -5.27 -13.29
CA GLY A 278 25.39 -5.18 -11.87
C GLY A 278 23.91 -5.44 -11.58
N GLU A 279 23.58 -5.74 -10.34
CA GLU A 279 22.21 -5.90 -9.84
C GLU A 279 22.01 -4.94 -8.67
N GLN A 280 21.03 -4.06 -8.79
CA GLN A 280 20.65 -3.16 -7.70
C GLN A 280 19.30 -3.54 -7.13
N ARG A 281 19.25 -3.77 -5.82
CA ARG A 281 18.03 -3.98 -5.06
C ARG A 281 17.55 -2.67 -4.46
N LEU A 282 16.25 -2.41 -4.57
CA LEU A 282 15.66 -1.20 -3.99
C LEU A 282 15.87 -1.17 -2.47
N GLN A 283 16.45 -0.08 -1.98
CA GLN A 283 16.61 0.21 -0.56
C GLN A 283 16.09 1.61 -0.28
N LEU A 284 15.12 1.73 0.64
CA LEU A 284 14.54 3.00 1.05
C LEU A 284 14.68 3.18 2.55
N PHE A 285 15.14 4.36 2.95
CA PHE A 285 15.12 4.84 4.34
C PHE A 285 14.06 5.92 4.46
N THR A 286 13.09 5.71 5.34
CA THR A 286 11.96 6.64 5.49
C THR A 286 11.83 7.09 6.95
N PRO A 287 12.47 8.21 7.34
CA PRO A 287 12.12 8.89 8.57
C PRO A 287 10.69 9.44 8.49
N ILE A 288 9.98 9.37 9.62
CA ILE A 288 8.62 9.87 9.76
C ILE A 288 8.48 10.61 11.09
N VAL A 289 7.74 11.69 11.09
CA VAL A 289 7.36 12.44 12.28
C VAL A 289 5.87 12.76 12.23
N GLY A 290 5.24 12.82 13.39
CA GLY A 290 3.83 13.17 13.45
C GLY A 290 3.43 13.70 14.82
N VAL A 291 2.27 14.32 14.83
CA VAL A 291 1.63 14.86 16.02
C VAL A 291 0.13 14.59 15.97
N ASN A 292 -0.40 14.10 17.07
CA ASN A 292 -1.83 14.00 17.31
C ASN A 292 -2.19 15.09 18.34
N TYR A 293 -2.98 16.08 17.90
CA TYR A 293 -3.45 17.18 18.71
C TYR A 293 -4.97 17.18 18.75
N LYS A 294 -5.56 16.86 19.90
CA LYS A 294 -7.01 16.62 20.00
C LYS A 294 -7.43 15.60 18.92
N ASN A 295 -8.35 16.01 18.07
CA ASN A 295 -8.89 15.19 16.98
C ASN A 295 -8.07 15.27 15.68
N PHE A 296 -7.01 16.05 15.64
CA PHE A 296 -6.19 16.25 14.45
C PHE A 296 -4.94 15.39 14.50
N LEU A 297 -4.61 14.78 13.37
CA LEU A 297 -3.35 14.12 13.09
C LEU A 297 -2.65 14.85 11.95
N VAL A 298 -1.38 15.14 12.15
CA VAL A 298 -0.51 15.66 11.08
C VAL A 298 0.76 14.83 11.09
N SER A 299 1.15 14.31 9.94
CA SER A 299 2.42 13.59 9.80
C SER A 299 3.12 13.96 8.50
N TYR A 300 4.43 13.82 8.53
CA TYR A 300 5.31 14.01 7.39
C TYR A 300 6.33 12.89 7.35
N ASN A 301 6.57 12.35 6.17
CA ASN A 301 7.69 11.46 5.92
C ASN A 301 8.47 11.86 4.66
N TYR A 302 9.72 11.47 4.66
CA TYR A 302 10.60 11.60 3.52
C TYR A 302 11.27 10.25 3.26
N SER A 303 11.13 9.71 2.06
CA SER A 303 11.78 8.46 1.68
C SER A 303 13.00 8.74 0.84
N TYR A 304 14.14 8.27 1.30
CA TYR A 304 15.42 8.37 0.62
C TYR A 304 15.80 7.02 0.02
N GLN A 305 16.08 7.00 -1.28
CA GLN A 305 16.57 5.83 -1.98
C GLN A 305 18.09 5.75 -1.87
N SER A 306 18.61 4.61 -1.45
CA SER A 306 20.06 4.31 -1.42
C SER A 306 20.39 3.24 -2.47
N GLY A 307 21.66 3.24 -2.94
CA GLY A 307 22.15 2.28 -3.93
C GLY A 307 23.15 2.92 -4.87
N ASP A 308 23.61 2.17 -5.88
CA ASP A 308 24.60 2.63 -6.86
C ASP A 308 23.94 3.56 -7.90
N ILE A 309 22.71 3.25 -8.31
CA ILE A 309 21.90 4.13 -9.15
C ILE A 309 21.08 5.03 -8.22
N ARG A 310 21.38 6.31 -8.26
CA ARG A 310 20.66 7.35 -7.50
C ARG A 310 20.20 8.41 -8.47
N PHE A 311 19.00 8.90 -8.23
CA PHE A 311 18.56 10.14 -8.85
C PHE A 311 18.86 11.28 -7.86
N ASP A 312 19.45 12.39 -8.30
CA ASP A 312 19.84 13.48 -7.41
C ASP A 312 18.68 14.01 -6.55
N ASN A 313 17.46 13.96 -7.06
CA ASN A 313 16.21 14.29 -6.36
C ASN A 313 15.31 13.05 -6.18
N GLY A 314 15.90 11.86 -6.01
CA GLY A 314 15.22 10.57 -6.06
C GLY A 314 14.36 10.20 -4.86
N GLY A 315 14.21 11.09 -3.89
CA GLY A 315 13.34 10.90 -2.73
C GLY A 315 11.89 11.28 -3.00
N PHE A 316 11.01 10.87 -2.12
CA PHE A 316 9.62 11.34 -2.13
C PHE A 316 9.19 11.85 -0.77
N HIS A 317 8.35 12.87 -0.82
CA HIS A 317 7.76 13.52 0.33
C HIS A 317 6.30 13.11 0.44
N GLN A 318 5.84 12.86 1.66
CA GLN A 318 4.45 12.55 1.93
C GLN A 318 3.98 13.32 3.15
N ILE A 319 2.80 13.92 3.03
CA ILE A 319 2.09 14.58 4.12
C ILE A 319 0.77 13.85 4.32
N THR A 320 0.43 13.53 5.57
CA THR A 320 -0.88 12.99 5.94
C THR A 320 -1.54 13.92 6.93
N LEU A 321 -2.77 14.31 6.63
CA LEU A 321 -3.65 15.06 7.51
C LEU A 321 -4.80 14.17 7.94
N GLY A 322 -5.10 14.15 9.22
CA GLY A 322 -6.16 13.34 9.79
C GLY A 322 -7.11 14.16 10.66
N TYR A 323 -8.36 13.74 10.67
CA TYR A 323 -9.36 14.23 11.59
C TYR A 323 -10.23 13.08 12.09
N ASP A 324 -10.34 12.97 13.42
CA ASP A 324 -11.09 11.92 14.11
C ASP A 324 -12.25 12.55 14.88
N PHE A 325 -13.46 12.00 14.73
CA PHE A 325 -14.64 12.52 15.39
C PHE A 325 -15.60 11.41 15.82
N GLY A 326 -16.46 11.74 16.78
CA GLY A 326 -17.41 10.77 17.33
C GLY A 326 -16.73 9.73 18.24
N GLN A 327 -15.51 9.99 18.68
CA GLN A 327 -14.85 9.21 19.73
C GLN A 327 -15.31 9.72 21.10
N ASN A 328 -15.46 8.79 22.05
CA ASN A 328 -15.76 9.16 23.42
C ASN A 328 -14.45 9.50 24.13
N ASP A 329 -14.12 10.79 24.21
CA ASP A 329 -12.85 11.30 24.79
C ASP A 329 -12.62 10.89 26.25
N GLN A 330 -13.65 10.40 26.94
CA GLN A 330 -13.58 10.12 28.38
C GLN A 330 -13.18 8.67 28.71
N GLU A 331 -13.37 7.72 27.83
CA GLU A 331 -13.02 6.31 28.07
C GLU A 331 -12.43 5.66 26.83
N LYS A 332 -11.17 5.23 26.92
CA LYS A 332 -10.59 4.32 25.93
C LYS A 332 -11.36 3.01 25.96
N ARG A 333 -11.75 2.51 24.80
CA ARG A 333 -12.48 1.24 24.68
C ARG A 333 -11.70 0.06 25.27
N TYR A 334 -10.39 0.05 25.06
CA TYR A 334 -9.51 -1.03 25.50
C TYR A 334 -8.38 -0.53 26.39
N ASP A 335 -7.99 -1.34 27.38
CA ASP A 335 -6.91 -1.05 28.32
C ASP A 335 -5.50 -1.33 27.72
N CYS A 336 -5.33 -1.16 26.42
CA CYS A 336 -4.07 -1.38 25.71
C CYS A 336 -3.60 -0.11 24.97
N TYR A 337 -2.35 -0.10 24.59
CA TYR A 337 -1.75 0.96 23.76
C TYR A 337 -1.65 0.51 22.31
N CYS A 338 -2.75 0.06 21.73
CA CYS A 338 -2.81 -0.30 20.31
C CYS A 338 -3.16 0.96 19.50
N PRO A 339 -2.23 1.53 18.68
CA PRO A 339 -2.49 2.78 17.96
C PRO A 339 -3.67 2.70 17.01
N ALA A 340 -3.89 1.52 16.42
CA ALA A 340 -4.97 1.32 15.48
C ALA A 340 -6.36 1.31 16.12
N ALA A 341 -6.50 0.81 17.36
CA ALA A 341 -7.79 0.60 18.01
C ALA A 341 -8.17 1.70 19.02
N ASN A 342 -7.17 2.36 19.60
CA ASN A 342 -7.34 3.32 20.69
C ASN A 342 -6.92 4.76 20.36
N ASN A 343 -6.61 5.04 19.10
CA ASN A 343 -6.36 6.42 18.63
C ASN A 343 -7.59 7.00 18.00
#